data_a89db54df64356a3b8b308cf3ed694d3
#
_entry.id   a89db54df64356a3b8b308cf3ed694d3
#
_cell.length_a   1.000
_cell.length_b   1.000
_cell.length_c   1.000
_cell.angle_alpha   90.00
_cell.angle_beta   90.00
_cell.angle_gamma   90.00
#
_symmetry.space_group_name_H-M   'P 1'
#
loop_
_entity.id
_entity.type
_entity.pdbx_description
1 polymer ?
#
loop_
_entity_poly.entity_id
_entity_poly.type
_entity_poly.pdbx_seq_one_letter_code
_entity_poly.pdbx_strand_id
1 'polypeptide(L)'
;SFVNKAVVPAAEGVDDVFSHEFTDLQPGFYIFEIVALYEPNPEFDSEKVSVLLGTEGFLAGPLKTPEATASATSYAVTISWETVSGASGYKAVLKEAGAVVKEQSVDADALSCTFGELTPDRDYAVAVQALYESKPEYNSEFTADIAVHTPALLTRPVVHLYDGFEVTHNMAIVEWDIDAAQQS
;
A
#
# COMPACT_ATOMS: atom_id res chain seq x y z
N SER A 1 15.12 -20.04 24.95
CA SER A 1 14.73 -21.42 25.31
C SER A 1 14.48 -22.20 24.04
N PHE A 2 14.96 -23.43 23.95
CA PHE A 2 14.67 -24.30 22.81
C PHE A 2 13.18 -24.67 22.84
N VAL A 3 12.52 -24.44 21.72
CA VAL A 3 11.10 -24.76 21.56
C VAL A 3 10.95 -26.22 21.11
N ASN A 4 11.87 -26.72 20.28
CA ASN A 4 11.84 -28.08 19.76
C ASN A 4 13.24 -28.56 19.36
N LYS A 5 13.52 -29.85 19.51
CA LYS A 5 14.76 -30.50 19.08
C LYS A 5 14.43 -31.85 18.45
N ALA A 6 14.97 -32.10 17.27
CA ALA A 6 14.88 -33.39 16.60
C ALA A 6 16.28 -33.92 16.27
N VAL A 7 16.45 -35.25 16.34
CA VAL A 7 17.64 -35.94 15.87
C VAL A 7 17.21 -36.79 14.65
N VAL A 8 17.78 -36.49 13.49
CA VAL A 8 17.54 -37.23 12.26
C VAL A 8 18.69 -38.24 12.09
N PRO A 9 18.41 -39.56 12.08
CA PRO A 9 19.47 -40.55 11.89
C PRO A 9 20.12 -40.40 10.51
N ALA A 10 21.44 -40.52 10.43
CA ALA A 10 22.15 -40.60 9.18
C ALA A 10 21.90 -41.98 8.53
N ALA A 11 21.58 -41.97 7.23
CA ALA A 11 21.54 -43.19 6.43
C ALA A 11 22.96 -43.59 5.97
N GLU A 12 23.30 -44.87 5.99
CA GLU A 12 24.60 -45.30 5.52
C GLU A 12 24.68 -45.25 3.99
N GLY A 13 25.63 -44.50 3.46
CA GLY A 13 26.18 -44.72 2.11
C GLY A 13 25.52 -44.01 0.96
N VAL A 14 24.81 -42.91 1.18
CA VAL A 14 24.18 -42.10 0.11
C VAL A 14 24.41 -40.59 0.30
N ASP A 15 24.58 -39.90 -0.80
CA ASP A 15 24.55 -38.40 -0.84
C ASP A 15 23.10 -37.93 -0.62
N ASP A 16 22.57 -38.13 0.57
CA ASP A 16 21.16 -37.82 0.88
C ASP A 16 20.98 -36.41 1.41
N VAL A 17 19.94 -35.77 0.92
CA VAL A 17 19.41 -34.54 1.51
C VAL A 17 18.55 -34.93 2.70
N PHE A 18 18.99 -34.60 3.90
CA PHE A 18 18.20 -34.81 5.12
C PHE A 18 17.25 -33.63 5.31
N SER A 19 16.00 -33.94 5.69
CA SER A 19 14.99 -32.93 6.01
C SER A 19 14.27 -33.27 7.31
N HIS A 20 13.87 -32.25 8.03
CA HIS A 20 12.99 -32.36 9.18
C HIS A 20 11.97 -31.22 9.17
N GLU A 21 10.70 -31.54 9.43
CA GLU A 21 9.62 -30.60 9.50
C GLU A 21 9.31 -30.26 10.96
N PHE A 22 9.31 -28.98 11.29
CA PHE A 22 8.84 -28.45 12.56
C PHE A 22 7.43 -27.92 12.37
N THR A 23 6.44 -28.51 13.06
CA THR A 23 5.03 -28.13 12.99
C THR A 23 4.60 -27.30 14.20
N ASP A 24 3.39 -26.72 14.12
CA ASP A 24 2.76 -25.96 15.22
C ASP A 24 3.59 -24.74 15.68
N LEU A 25 4.42 -24.19 14.79
CA LEU A 25 5.17 -22.98 15.07
C LEU A 25 4.21 -21.80 15.15
N GLN A 26 4.31 -21.02 16.24
CA GLN A 26 3.59 -19.75 16.35
C GLN A 26 4.24 -18.70 15.42
N PRO A 27 3.50 -17.67 14.99
CA PRO A 27 4.10 -16.56 14.26
C PRO A 27 5.32 -15.99 15.01
N GLY A 28 6.46 -15.91 14.34
CA GLY A 28 7.69 -15.44 14.98
C GLY A 28 8.95 -15.71 14.15
N PHE A 29 10.08 -15.27 14.70
CA PHE A 29 11.40 -15.64 14.20
C PHE A 29 11.94 -16.83 14.94
N TYR A 30 12.52 -17.75 14.19
CA TYR A 30 13.15 -18.94 14.68
C TYR A 30 14.57 -19.04 14.17
N ILE A 31 15.48 -19.42 15.03
CA ILE A 31 16.84 -19.78 14.65
C ILE A 31 16.86 -21.30 14.57
N PHE A 32 17.09 -21.81 13.37
CA PHE A 32 17.32 -23.23 13.14
C PHE A 32 18.82 -23.50 13.21
N GLU A 33 19.22 -24.39 14.10
CA GLU A 33 20.61 -24.74 14.30
C GLU A 33 20.80 -26.22 13.95
N ILE A 34 21.74 -26.51 13.08
CA ILE A 34 22.04 -27.85 12.61
C ILE A 34 23.49 -28.20 12.98
N VAL A 35 23.66 -29.36 13.56
CA VAL A 35 24.94 -29.94 13.93
C VAL A 35 24.97 -31.38 13.47
N ALA A 36 26.01 -31.82 12.77
CA ALA A 36 26.24 -33.24 12.51
C ALA A 36 26.88 -33.86 13.78
N LEU A 37 26.21 -34.88 14.30
CA LEU A 37 26.67 -35.56 15.51
C LEU A 37 27.53 -36.75 15.14
N TYR A 38 28.64 -36.93 15.85
CA TYR A 38 29.48 -38.10 15.74
C TYR A 38 29.42 -38.93 17.03
N GLU A 39 28.66 -40.00 16.96
CA GLU A 39 28.66 -40.95 18.09
C GLU A 39 29.72 -42.05 17.87
N PRO A 40 30.47 -42.44 18.87
CA PRO A 40 30.26 -42.22 20.32
C PRO A 40 31.01 -41.00 20.93
N ASN A 41 31.64 -40.17 20.14
CA ASN A 41 32.53 -39.12 20.59
C ASN A 41 32.02 -37.72 20.19
N PRO A 42 31.24 -37.02 21.06
CA PRO A 42 30.71 -35.69 20.77
C PRO A 42 31.76 -34.58 20.51
N GLU A 43 33.03 -34.83 20.88
CA GLU A 43 34.13 -33.90 20.57
C GLU A 43 34.44 -33.80 19.06
N PHE A 44 33.91 -34.71 18.26
CA PHE A 44 34.01 -34.70 16.81
C PHE A 44 32.73 -34.23 16.11
N ASP A 45 31.75 -33.71 16.86
CA ASP A 45 30.59 -33.08 16.28
C ASP A 45 31.00 -31.91 15.34
N SER A 46 30.25 -31.68 14.29
CA SER A 46 30.56 -30.57 13.39
C SER A 46 30.37 -29.22 14.06
N GLU A 47 30.94 -28.19 13.46
CA GLU A 47 30.56 -26.83 13.78
C GLU A 47 29.05 -26.63 13.44
N LYS A 48 28.44 -25.77 14.22
CA LYS A 48 27.02 -25.42 14.12
C LYS A 48 26.74 -24.52 12.92
N VAL A 49 25.77 -24.87 12.11
CA VAL A 49 25.20 -23.96 11.10
C VAL A 49 23.90 -23.41 11.62
N SER A 50 23.71 -22.11 11.52
CA SER A 50 22.50 -21.42 11.99
C SER A 50 21.82 -20.68 10.85
N VAL A 51 20.50 -20.83 10.73
CA VAL A 51 19.65 -20.13 9.77
C VAL A 51 18.52 -19.44 10.52
N LEU A 52 18.33 -18.15 10.27
CA LEU A 52 17.21 -17.38 10.81
C LEU A 52 16.07 -17.40 9.77
N LEU A 53 14.91 -17.88 10.17
CA LEU A 53 13.71 -17.90 9.35
C LEU A 53 12.54 -17.28 10.11
N GLY A 54 11.70 -16.51 9.38
CA GLY A 54 10.40 -16.04 9.87
C GLY A 54 9.28 -16.96 9.40
N THR A 55 8.30 -17.25 10.24
CA THR A 55 7.08 -17.91 9.83
C THR A 55 6.16 -16.95 9.08
N GLU A 56 5.23 -17.46 8.27
CA GLU A 56 4.26 -16.63 7.58
C GLU A 56 3.51 -15.70 8.55
N GLY A 57 3.31 -14.46 8.16
CA GLY A 57 2.67 -13.43 8.98
C GLY A 57 3.58 -12.75 10.01
N PHE A 58 4.88 -13.12 10.08
CA PHE A 58 5.86 -12.43 10.90
C PHE A 58 6.90 -11.70 10.04
N LEU A 59 7.05 -10.41 10.29
CA LEU A 59 7.95 -9.55 9.50
C LEU A 59 9.32 -9.42 10.18
N ALA A 60 10.37 -9.44 9.37
CA ALA A 60 11.75 -9.21 9.81
C ALA A 60 12.05 -7.73 10.10
N GLY A 61 11.15 -6.84 9.74
CA GLY A 61 11.29 -5.39 9.87
C GLY A 61 10.04 -4.67 9.35
N PRO A 62 10.12 -3.36 9.13
CA PRO A 62 8.99 -2.59 8.62
C PRO A 62 8.46 -3.14 7.30
N LEU A 63 7.15 -2.99 7.10
CA LEU A 63 6.48 -3.29 5.84
C LEU A 63 7.09 -2.49 4.68
N LYS A 64 7.01 -3.04 3.47
CA LYS A 64 7.34 -2.28 2.26
C LYS A 64 6.37 -1.09 2.12
N THR A 65 6.88 0.06 1.74
CA THR A 65 6.04 1.22 1.39
C THR A 65 5.16 0.85 0.18
N PRO A 66 3.85 1.12 0.23
CA PRO A 66 2.95 0.85 -0.90
C PRO A 66 3.36 1.58 -2.18
N GLU A 67 3.10 0.98 -3.33
CA GLU A 67 3.15 1.69 -4.62
C GLU A 67 1.76 2.25 -4.89
N ALA A 68 1.64 3.57 -5.05
CA ALA A 68 0.35 4.25 -5.08
C ALA A 68 0.22 5.23 -6.23
N THR A 69 -1.03 5.44 -6.65
CA THR A 69 -1.45 6.44 -7.64
C THR A 69 -2.63 7.22 -7.10
N ALA A 70 -2.86 8.42 -7.64
CA ALA A 70 -3.99 9.23 -7.21
C ALA A 70 -4.71 9.87 -8.39
N SER A 71 -6.00 10.14 -8.21
CA SER A 71 -6.84 10.86 -9.16
C SER A 71 -7.78 11.82 -8.42
N ALA A 72 -8.24 12.85 -9.11
CA ALA A 72 -9.13 13.84 -8.52
C ALA A 72 -10.37 14.10 -9.39
N THR A 73 -11.47 14.41 -8.73
CA THR A 73 -12.64 15.08 -9.29
C THR A 73 -12.77 16.45 -8.63
N SER A 74 -13.72 17.30 -9.07
CA SER A 74 -13.88 18.63 -8.49
C SER A 74 -14.13 18.63 -6.96
N TYR A 75 -14.60 17.53 -6.38
CA TYR A 75 -14.97 17.44 -4.97
C TYR A 75 -14.33 16.29 -4.22
N ALA A 76 -13.52 15.50 -4.87
CA ALA A 76 -12.93 14.33 -4.23
C ALA A 76 -11.55 13.98 -4.81
N VAL A 77 -10.71 13.40 -3.97
CA VAL A 77 -9.43 12.79 -4.34
C VAL A 77 -9.47 11.32 -3.94
N THR A 78 -9.13 10.45 -4.87
CA THR A 78 -8.98 9.01 -4.63
C THR A 78 -7.51 8.64 -4.76
N ILE A 79 -6.98 7.96 -3.74
CA ILE A 79 -5.67 7.30 -3.77
C ILE A 79 -5.89 5.78 -3.86
N SER A 80 -5.14 5.11 -4.71
CA SER A 80 -5.16 3.65 -4.89
C SER A 80 -3.74 3.11 -4.81
N TRP A 81 -3.57 1.89 -4.30
CA TRP A 81 -2.26 1.28 -4.06
C TRP A 81 -2.27 -0.21 -4.34
N GLU A 82 -1.08 -0.79 -4.42
CA GLU A 82 -0.91 -2.24 -4.54
C GLU A 82 -0.85 -2.90 -3.16
N THR A 83 -1.27 -4.17 -3.10
CA THR A 83 -1.21 -4.97 -1.87
C THR A 83 0.21 -5.07 -1.34
N VAL A 84 0.37 -4.82 -0.04
CA VAL A 84 1.61 -5.05 0.69
C VAL A 84 1.49 -6.33 1.51
N SER A 85 2.37 -7.29 1.24
CA SER A 85 2.38 -8.57 1.97
C SER A 85 2.59 -8.34 3.47
N GLY A 86 1.72 -8.93 4.28
CA GLY A 86 1.77 -8.81 5.75
C GLY A 86 1.08 -7.56 6.31
N ALA A 87 0.55 -6.66 5.49
CA ALA A 87 -0.23 -5.53 5.98
C ALA A 87 -1.55 -6.01 6.59
N SER A 88 -1.89 -5.47 7.76
CA SER A 88 -3.17 -5.66 8.44
C SER A 88 -4.19 -4.58 8.07
N GLY A 89 -3.78 -3.54 7.39
CA GLY A 89 -4.59 -2.41 6.94
C GLY A 89 -3.71 -1.31 6.34
N TYR A 90 -4.35 -0.20 5.99
CA TYR A 90 -3.67 0.97 5.44
C TYR A 90 -4.18 2.25 6.07
N LYS A 91 -3.30 3.25 6.19
CA LYS A 91 -3.65 4.60 6.60
C LYS A 91 -3.36 5.56 5.45
N ALA A 92 -4.39 6.20 4.92
CA ALA A 92 -4.27 7.25 3.91
C ALA A 92 -4.41 8.63 4.57
N VAL A 93 -3.68 9.61 4.05
CA VAL A 93 -3.74 11.01 4.50
C VAL A 93 -3.91 11.94 3.31
N LEU A 94 -4.72 12.96 3.49
CA LEU A 94 -4.86 14.09 2.56
C LEU A 94 -4.23 15.31 3.20
N LYS A 95 -3.41 16.03 2.44
CA LYS A 95 -2.72 17.25 2.86
C LYS A 95 -3.14 18.43 2.00
N GLU A 96 -3.26 19.61 2.61
CA GLU A 96 -3.38 20.90 1.93
C GLU A 96 -2.28 21.81 2.46
N ALA A 97 -1.54 22.46 1.57
CA ALA A 97 -0.38 23.29 1.93
C ALA A 97 0.62 22.61 2.88
N GLY A 98 0.81 21.30 2.75
CA GLY A 98 1.73 20.49 3.57
C GLY A 98 1.16 20.02 4.91
N ALA A 99 -0.02 20.48 5.33
CA ALA A 99 -0.68 20.06 6.57
C ALA A 99 -1.70 18.94 6.29
N VAL A 100 -1.76 17.92 7.15
CA VAL A 100 -2.79 16.87 7.07
C VAL A 100 -4.14 17.49 7.43
N VAL A 101 -5.09 17.44 6.50
CA VAL A 101 -6.46 17.94 6.66
C VAL A 101 -7.49 16.85 6.82
N LYS A 102 -7.23 15.66 6.27
CA LYS A 102 -8.06 14.45 6.45
C LYS A 102 -7.17 13.21 6.56
N GLU A 103 -7.61 12.24 7.35
CA GLU A 103 -7.00 10.91 7.40
C GLU A 103 -8.06 9.83 7.47
N GLN A 104 -7.76 8.65 6.95
CA GLN A 104 -8.63 7.49 6.98
C GLN A 104 -7.81 6.21 7.06
N SER A 105 -8.24 5.30 7.95
CA SER A 105 -7.70 3.93 7.99
C SER A 105 -8.71 2.99 7.36
N VAL A 106 -8.19 1.99 6.64
CA VAL A 106 -8.97 0.97 5.94
C VAL A 106 -8.36 -0.41 6.17
N ASP A 107 -9.15 -1.45 5.97
CA ASP A 107 -8.74 -2.83 6.15
C ASP A 107 -7.73 -3.29 5.07
N ALA A 108 -7.09 -4.44 5.29
CA ALA A 108 -6.02 -4.96 4.43
C ALA A 108 -6.45 -5.30 2.99
N ASP A 109 -7.72 -5.59 2.77
CA ASP A 109 -8.31 -5.90 1.47
C ASP A 109 -8.75 -4.65 0.70
N ALA A 110 -8.81 -3.49 1.35
CA ALA A 110 -9.10 -2.22 0.69
C ALA A 110 -7.83 -1.67 0.02
N LEU A 111 -7.87 -1.54 -1.29
CA LEU A 111 -6.74 -1.04 -2.10
C LEU A 111 -6.96 0.38 -2.61
N SER A 112 -7.91 1.10 -2.04
CA SER A 112 -8.17 2.51 -2.34
C SER A 112 -8.88 3.22 -1.20
N CYS A 113 -8.75 4.55 -1.18
CA CYS A 113 -9.44 5.43 -0.25
C CYS A 113 -9.84 6.72 -0.97
N THR A 114 -11.04 7.22 -0.70
CA THR A 114 -11.55 8.44 -1.31
C THR A 114 -11.84 9.49 -0.25
N PHE A 115 -11.22 10.65 -0.39
CA PHE A 115 -11.49 11.83 0.41
C PHE A 115 -12.48 12.72 -0.35
N GLY A 116 -13.71 12.78 0.12
CA GLY A 116 -14.76 13.61 -0.45
C GLY A 116 -14.89 14.99 0.23
N GLU A 117 -15.87 15.78 -0.23
CA GLU A 117 -16.20 17.11 0.32
C GLU A 117 -14.99 18.07 0.25
N LEU A 118 -14.28 18.06 -0.87
CA LEU A 118 -13.15 18.92 -1.13
C LEU A 118 -13.61 20.19 -1.87
N THR A 119 -12.77 21.20 -1.82
CA THR A 119 -12.99 22.45 -2.57
C THR A 119 -12.48 22.27 -4.00
N PRO A 120 -13.27 22.62 -5.03
CA PRO A 120 -12.80 22.68 -6.41
C PRO A 120 -11.67 23.71 -6.58
N ASP A 121 -10.87 23.51 -7.64
CA ASP A 121 -9.76 24.40 -8.00
C ASP A 121 -8.74 24.58 -6.86
N ARG A 122 -8.32 23.44 -6.28
CA ARG A 122 -7.37 23.38 -5.17
C ARG A 122 -6.33 22.31 -5.37
N ASP A 123 -5.13 22.60 -4.85
CA ASP A 123 -4.01 21.68 -4.81
C ASP A 123 -4.01 20.92 -3.49
N TYR A 124 -3.97 19.61 -3.61
CA TYR A 124 -3.84 18.68 -2.49
C TYR A 124 -2.65 17.73 -2.73
N ALA A 125 -2.24 17.06 -1.68
CA ALA A 125 -1.32 15.94 -1.76
C ALA A 125 -1.88 14.77 -0.95
N VAL A 126 -1.68 13.55 -1.42
CA VAL A 126 -2.08 12.34 -0.72
C VAL A 126 -0.91 11.40 -0.52
N ALA A 127 -0.93 10.66 0.57
CA ALA A 127 0.04 9.63 0.87
C ALA A 127 -0.66 8.47 1.59
N VAL A 128 -0.07 7.26 1.49
CA VAL A 128 -0.56 6.06 2.16
C VAL A 128 0.57 5.31 2.83
N GLN A 129 0.26 4.66 3.95
CA GLN A 129 1.15 3.84 4.76
C GLN A 129 0.49 2.48 4.97
N ALA A 130 1.26 1.40 4.85
CA ALA A 130 0.81 0.07 5.25
C ALA A 130 0.97 -0.11 6.77
N LEU A 131 -0.04 -0.68 7.41
CA LEU A 131 -0.10 -0.88 8.86
C LEU A 131 0.15 -2.34 9.24
N TYR A 132 0.83 -2.53 10.37
CA TYR A 132 1.00 -3.83 11.00
C TYR A 132 0.44 -3.78 12.42
N GLU A 133 -0.76 -4.33 12.61
CA GLU A 133 -1.55 -4.17 13.84
C GLU A 133 -0.81 -4.60 15.11
N SER A 134 -0.07 -5.72 15.04
CA SER A 134 0.58 -6.30 16.22
C SER A 134 1.79 -5.49 16.71
N LYS A 135 2.42 -4.69 15.82
CA LYS A 135 3.62 -3.90 16.13
C LYS A 135 3.68 -2.66 15.24
N PRO A 136 3.24 -1.50 15.74
CA PRO A 136 3.25 -0.25 14.97
C PRO A 136 4.63 0.17 14.46
N GLU A 137 5.71 -0.27 15.12
CA GLU A 137 7.09 -0.05 14.66
C GLU A 137 7.42 -0.78 13.35
N TYR A 138 6.57 -1.69 12.91
CA TYR A 138 6.68 -2.39 11.62
C TYR A 138 5.77 -1.81 10.53
N ASN A 139 5.06 -0.74 10.82
CA ASN A 139 4.38 0.00 9.76
C ASN A 139 5.40 0.45 8.70
N SER A 140 4.96 0.53 7.45
CA SER A 140 5.82 1.11 6.41
C SER A 140 6.06 2.60 6.65
N GLU A 141 6.99 3.19 5.94
CA GLU A 141 6.97 4.64 5.74
C GLU A 141 5.74 5.02 4.91
N PHE A 142 5.31 6.27 5.00
CA PHE A 142 4.35 6.82 4.05
C PHE A 142 4.97 6.87 2.65
N THR A 143 4.14 6.72 1.61
CA THR A 143 4.59 7.07 0.25
C THR A 143 5.08 8.51 0.20
N ALA A 144 5.87 8.84 -0.82
CA ALA A 144 6.06 10.25 -1.17
C ALA A 144 4.69 10.90 -1.44
N ASP A 145 4.58 12.19 -1.14
CA ASP A 145 3.37 12.95 -1.40
C ASP A 145 3.04 12.97 -2.90
N ILE A 146 1.87 12.49 -3.27
CA ILE A 146 1.36 12.50 -4.64
C ILE A 146 0.50 13.75 -4.78
N ALA A 147 0.98 14.72 -5.55
CA ALA A 147 0.26 15.96 -5.81
C ALA A 147 -0.94 15.70 -6.73
N VAL A 148 -2.08 16.28 -6.41
CA VAL A 148 -3.31 16.24 -7.19
C VAL A 148 -4.00 17.60 -7.15
N HIS A 149 -4.62 17.98 -8.25
CA HIS A 149 -5.42 19.18 -8.37
C HIS A 149 -6.89 18.82 -8.57
N THR A 150 -7.80 19.39 -7.74
CA THR A 150 -9.25 19.23 -7.97
C THR A 150 -9.69 20.19 -9.07
N PRO A 151 -10.25 19.69 -10.20
CA PRO A 151 -10.68 20.54 -11.30
C PRO A 151 -11.66 21.63 -10.85
N ALA A 152 -11.54 22.79 -11.47
CA ALA A 152 -12.52 23.85 -11.31
C ALA A 152 -13.91 23.40 -11.78
N LEU A 153 -14.95 23.99 -11.22
CA LEU A 153 -16.31 23.76 -11.72
C LEU A 153 -16.49 24.46 -13.06
N LEU A 154 -17.19 23.77 -13.96
CA LEU A 154 -17.60 24.40 -15.19
C LEU A 154 -18.50 25.59 -14.90
N THR A 155 -18.15 26.75 -15.44
CA THR A 155 -19.02 27.93 -15.34
C THR A 155 -20.23 27.75 -16.27
N ARG A 156 -21.35 28.35 -15.87
CA ARG A 156 -22.53 28.33 -16.71
C ARG A 156 -22.23 29.12 -18.00
N PRO A 157 -22.48 28.56 -19.20
CA PRO A 157 -22.30 29.29 -20.45
C PRO A 157 -23.12 30.59 -20.43
N VAL A 158 -22.54 31.66 -20.91
CA VAL A 158 -23.28 32.89 -21.18
C VAL A 158 -23.92 32.77 -22.56
N VAL A 159 -25.24 32.83 -22.62
CA VAL A 159 -25.98 32.72 -23.82
C VAL A 159 -26.25 34.11 -24.41
N HIS A 160 -25.88 34.33 -25.64
CA HIS A 160 -26.15 35.55 -26.40
C HIS A 160 -27.12 35.26 -27.52
N LEU A 161 -27.97 36.24 -27.82
CA LEU A 161 -28.62 36.22 -29.11
C LEU A 161 -27.61 36.70 -30.16
N TYR A 162 -27.53 36.01 -31.27
CA TYR A 162 -26.63 36.40 -32.37
C TYR A 162 -26.94 37.84 -32.83
N ASP A 163 -25.95 38.73 -32.66
CA ASP A 163 -26.13 40.14 -33.02
C ASP A 163 -26.01 40.32 -34.52
N GLY A 164 -27.13 40.45 -35.21
CA GLY A 164 -27.22 40.58 -36.67
C GLY A 164 -28.27 39.70 -37.35
N PHE A 165 -29.07 38.99 -36.56
CA PHE A 165 -30.16 38.19 -37.10
C PHE A 165 -31.51 38.65 -36.57
N GLU A 166 -32.44 38.95 -37.51
CA GLU A 166 -33.83 39.14 -37.11
C GLU A 166 -34.47 37.80 -36.75
N VAL A 167 -35.06 37.71 -35.56
CA VAL A 167 -35.81 36.54 -35.13
C VAL A 167 -37.04 36.42 -36.06
N THR A 168 -37.04 35.45 -36.97
CA THR A 168 -38.20 35.13 -37.80
C THR A 168 -39.07 34.09 -37.09
N HIS A 169 -40.29 33.89 -37.56
CA HIS A 169 -41.25 32.97 -36.93
C HIS A 169 -40.78 31.52 -36.73
N ASN A 170 -39.70 31.09 -37.40
CA ASN A 170 -39.27 29.71 -37.44
C ASN A 170 -37.78 29.47 -37.14
N MET A 171 -37.00 30.51 -36.78
CA MET A 171 -35.57 30.35 -36.54
C MET A 171 -35.08 31.34 -35.48
N ALA A 172 -34.36 30.82 -34.54
CA ALA A 172 -33.55 31.58 -33.58
C ALA A 172 -32.12 31.00 -33.55
N ILE A 173 -31.12 31.86 -33.66
CA ILE A 173 -29.72 31.48 -33.51
C ILE A 173 -29.28 31.94 -32.12
N VAL A 174 -28.77 31.01 -31.35
CA VAL A 174 -28.25 31.22 -30.02
C VAL A 174 -26.78 30.90 -30.03
N GLU A 175 -25.94 31.83 -29.61
CA GLU A 175 -24.51 31.63 -29.39
C GLU A 175 -24.24 31.56 -27.91
N TRP A 176 -23.22 30.81 -27.52
CA TRP A 176 -22.75 30.76 -26.14
C TRP A 176 -21.24 30.69 -26.10
N ASP A 177 -20.69 31.36 -25.11
CA ASP A 177 -19.28 31.29 -24.79
C ASP A 177 -19.04 30.31 -23.65
N ILE A 178 -18.01 29.48 -23.80
CA ILE A 178 -17.44 28.66 -22.75
C ILE A 178 -16.09 29.25 -22.39
N ASP A 179 -15.80 29.32 -21.10
CA ASP A 179 -14.54 29.81 -20.61
C ASP A 179 -13.37 28.96 -21.14
N ALA A 180 -12.33 29.59 -21.66
CA ALA A 180 -11.17 28.91 -22.25
C ALA A 180 -10.45 27.95 -21.27
N ALA A 181 -10.59 28.18 -19.98
CA ALA A 181 -10.08 27.29 -18.93
C ALA A 181 -10.78 25.92 -18.87
N GLN A 182 -11.90 25.75 -19.59
CA GLN A 182 -12.72 24.53 -19.60
C GLN A 182 -12.47 23.64 -20.83
N GLN A 183 -11.52 23.99 -21.68
CA GLN A 183 -11.21 23.27 -22.93
C GLN A 183 -9.97 22.37 -22.84
N SER A 184 -9.34 22.22 -21.66
CA SER A 184 -8.12 21.44 -21.45
C SER A 184 -8.39 20.09 -20.77
#